data_d56fe022d121b21c29c9512b07d8f319
#
_entry.id   d56fe022d121b21c29c9512b07d8f319
#
_cell.length_a   1.000
_cell.length_b   1.000
_cell.length_c   1.000
_cell.angle_alpha   90.00
_cell.angle_beta   90.00
_cell.angle_gamma   90.00
#
_symmetry.space_group_name_H-M   'P 1'
#
loop_
_entity.id
_entity.type
_entity.pdbx_description
1 polymer ?
#
loop_
_entity_poly.entity_id
_entity_poly.type
_entity_poly.pdbx_seq_one_letter_code
_entity_poly.pdbx_strand_id
1 'polypeptide(L)'
;ETDSNWDLYSDTWVATDALGRTMPGIEKVGPVKDDKKRTVGIFYITWHSDNLATLKAPYRADVMKILEEAPEARLDANHPLWTEGSYHWGEPELGYFLSRDEYVIRKDMSMLADAGVDVLVMDVTNAVRYWAEWETLFTTMLKMKAEGNKVPKFCFWAFNGPVITVVQDLYDKVYKENKYKDLWFYWDD
;
A
#
# COMPACT_ATOMS: atom_id res chain seq x y z
N GLU A 1 29.99 -16.63 12.11
CA GLU A 1 29.53 -16.87 10.72
C GLU A 1 28.04 -17.14 10.82
N THR A 2 27.21 -16.18 10.43
CA THR A 2 25.78 -16.37 10.28
C THR A 2 25.58 -17.26 9.08
N ASP A 3 24.93 -18.40 9.32
CA ASP A 3 24.60 -19.35 8.26
C ASP A 3 23.75 -18.62 7.21
N SER A 4 24.38 -18.32 6.06
CA SER A 4 23.79 -17.54 4.96
C SER A 4 22.71 -18.32 4.17
N ASN A 5 22.32 -19.50 4.65
CA ASN A 5 21.42 -20.40 3.95
C ASN A 5 19.97 -20.36 4.46
N TRP A 6 19.64 -19.46 5.37
CA TRP A 6 18.24 -19.29 5.78
C TRP A 6 17.48 -18.52 4.69
N ASP A 7 16.57 -19.24 4.04
CA ASP A 7 15.59 -18.64 3.15
C ASP A 7 14.47 -18.01 3.99
N LEU A 8 14.52 -16.70 4.14
CA LEU A 8 13.53 -15.92 4.88
C LEU A 8 12.36 -15.46 4.01
N TYR A 9 12.38 -15.81 2.73
CA TYR A 9 11.38 -15.37 1.77
C TYR A 9 10.49 -16.52 1.35
N SER A 10 9.19 -16.26 1.29
CA SER A 10 8.17 -17.25 0.96
C SER A 10 8.10 -17.63 -0.52
N ASP A 11 8.87 -16.96 -1.38
CA ASP A 11 8.85 -17.15 -2.84
C ASP A 11 9.29 -18.53 -3.31
N THR A 12 10.01 -19.28 -2.48
CA THR A 12 10.42 -20.68 -2.74
C THR A 12 9.58 -21.71 -1.98
N TRP A 13 8.73 -21.29 -1.08
CA TRP A 13 7.97 -22.19 -0.21
C TRP A 13 6.84 -22.87 -0.99
N VAL A 14 6.64 -24.14 -0.71
CA VAL A 14 5.55 -24.91 -1.32
C VAL A 14 4.25 -24.65 -0.57
N ALA A 15 3.24 -24.18 -1.30
CA ALA A 15 1.92 -23.91 -0.75
C ALA A 15 1.05 -25.18 -0.74
N THR A 16 0.08 -25.21 0.16
CA THR A 16 -1.01 -26.18 0.18
C THR A 16 -2.32 -25.42 -0.05
N ASP A 17 -3.14 -25.92 -0.98
CA ASP A 17 -4.43 -25.28 -1.24
C ASP A 17 -5.50 -25.63 -0.18
N ALA A 18 -6.66 -25.02 -0.29
CA ALA A 18 -7.78 -25.26 0.64
C ALA A 18 -8.32 -26.69 0.64
N LEU A 19 -7.98 -27.50 -0.35
CA LEU A 19 -8.32 -28.93 -0.45
C LEU A 19 -7.21 -29.85 0.08
N GLY A 20 -6.15 -29.27 0.66
CA GLY A 20 -5.00 -30.01 1.18
C GLY A 20 -4.04 -30.54 0.11
N ARG A 21 -4.12 -30.05 -1.13
CA ARG A 21 -3.22 -30.46 -2.21
C ARG A 21 -1.94 -29.64 -2.17
N THR A 22 -0.80 -30.32 -2.17
CA THR A 22 0.50 -29.66 -2.29
C THR A 22 0.68 -29.10 -3.71
N MET A 23 0.94 -27.82 -3.80
CA MET A 23 1.20 -27.14 -5.08
C MET A 23 2.60 -27.50 -5.59
N PRO A 24 2.86 -27.37 -6.90
CA PRO A 24 4.19 -27.60 -7.44
C PRO A 24 5.23 -26.68 -6.81
N GLY A 25 6.38 -27.22 -6.45
CA GLY A 25 7.51 -26.46 -5.94
C GLY A 25 8.31 -25.77 -7.06
N ILE A 26 9.28 -24.96 -6.66
CA ILE A 26 10.12 -24.15 -7.57
C ILE A 26 10.87 -25.00 -8.59
N GLU A 27 11.27 -26.21 -8.23
CA GLU A 27 11.92 -27.16 -9.12
C GLU A 27 11.09 -27.55 -10.33
N LYS A 28 9.74 -27.43 -10.20
CA LYS A 28 8.78 -27.80 -11.27
C LYS A 28 8.25 -26.59 -12.03
N VAL A 29 8.04 -25.48 -11.34
CA VAL A 29 7.48 -24.25 -11.94
C VAL A 29 8.52 -23.23 -12.34
N GLY A 30 9.75 -23.38 -11.85
CA GLY A 30 10.81 -22.39 -12.00
C GLY A 30 10.64 -21.18 -11.07
N PRO A 31 11.60 -20.26 -11.05
CA PRO A 31 11.50 -19.06 -10.24
C PRO A 31 10.36 -18.15 -10.70
N VAL A 32 9.74 -17.46 -9.77
CA VAL A 32 8.66 -16.48 -10.05
C VAL A 32 9.13 -15.43 -11.06
N LYS A 33 10.40 -15.04 -10.97
CA LYS A 33 11.07 -14.13 -11.91
C LYS A 33 12.35 -14.79 -12.39
N ASP A 34 12.30 -15.30 -13.61
CA ASP A 34 13.43 -15.94 -14.29
C ASP A 34 14.36 -14.95 -14.97
N ASP A 35 13.90 -13.75 -15.23
CA ASP A 35 14.69 -12.64 -15.73
C ASP A 35 14.41 -11.34 -14.96
N LYS A 36 15.38 -10.46 -14.92
CA LYS A 36 15.30 -9.17 -14.23
C LYS A 36 14.55 -8.10 -15.04
N LYS A 37 13.92 -8.47 -16.15
CA LYS A 37 13.27 -7.54 -17.07
C LYS A 37 11.78 -7.37 -16.78
N ARG A 38 11.19 -8.24 -15.96
CA ARG A 38 9.77 -8.17 -15.61
C ARG A 38 9.61 -7.39 -14.32
N THR A 39 8.83 -6.33 -14.39
CA THR A 39 8.47 -5.52 -13.23
C THR A 39 6.98 -5.65 -12.98
N VAL A 40 6.60 -5.96 -11.75
CA VAL A 40 5.21 -6.03 -11.30
C VAL A 40 4.92 -4.79 -10.46
N GLY A 41 4.04 -3.95 -10.98
CA GLY A 41 3.54 -2.77 -10.27
C GLY A 41 2.08 -2.94 -9.87
N ILE A 42 1.70 -2.35 -8.75
CA ILE A 42 0.32 -2.28 -8.27
C ILE A 42 -0.01 -0.88 -7.80
N PHE A 43 -1.22 -0.41 -8.09
CA PHE A 43 -1.73 0.78 -7.43
C PHE A 43 -1.94 0.52 -5.94
N TYR A 44 -1.34 1.37 -5.10
CA TYR A 44 -1.53 1.32 -3.66
C TYR A 44 -2.22 2.60 -3.19
N ILE A 45 -3.43 2.46 -2.69
CA ILE A 45 -4.31 3.59 -2.38
C ILE A 45 -4.19 3.94 -0.91
N THR A 46 -3.90 5.21 -0.61
CA THR A 46 -3.74 5.75 0.74
C THR A 46 -4.84 6.74 1.09
N TRP A 47 -6.08 6.43 0.73
CA TRP A 47 -7.20 7.36 0.85
C TRP A 47 -7.91 7.31 2.21
N HIS A 48 -7.63 6.32 3.03
CA HIS A 48 -8.22 6.19 4.36
C HIS A 48 -7.56 7.17 5.34
N SER A 49 -7.97 8.42 5.24
CA SER A 49 -7.38 9.54 6.00
C SER A 49 -8.44 10.25 6.83
N ASP A 50 -8.04 10.69 8.02
CA ASP A 50 -8.86 11.47 8.95
C ASP A 50 -8.51 12.97 8.96
N ASN A 51 -7.44 13.39 8.26
CA ASN A 51 -6.86 14.71 8.44
C ASN A 51 -6.76 15.58 7.17
N LEU A 52 -7.29 15.13 6.04
CA LEU A 52 -7.32 15.93 4.82
C LEU A 52 -8.37 17.02 4.92
N ALA A 53 -7.93 18.21 5.30
CA ALA A 53 -8.80 19.37 5.50
C ALA A 53 -9.62 19.77 4.25
N THR A 54 -9.14 19.39 3.07
CA THR A 54 -9.79 19.68 1.78
C THR A 54 -10.78 18.63 1.34
N LEU A 55 -10.77 17.44 1.96
CA LEU A 55 -11.71 16.39 1.68
C LEU A 55 -12.86 16.51 2.68
N LYS A 56 -14.06 16.55 2.13
CA LYS A 56 -15.28 16.43 2.91
C LYS A 56 -15.35 15.02 3.54
N ALA A 57 -16.10 14.89 4.62
CA ALA A 57 -16.55 13.56 4.97
C ALA A 57 -16.93 12.86 3.64
N PRO A 58 -16.56 11.66 3.36
CA PRO A 58 -16.42 10.46 4.19
C PRO A 58 -15.03 10.19 4.73
N TYR A 59 -14.06 10.78 4.19
CA TYR A 59 -12.67 10.50 4.52
C TYR A 59 -12.28 10.98 5.93
N ARG A 60 -13.20 11.67 6.61
CA ARG A 60 -13.04 12.10 8.00
C ARG A 60 -13.89 11.34 9.00
N ALA A 61 -14.84 10.54 8.53
CA ALA A 61 -15.69 9.78 9.42
C ALA A 61 -14.91 8.60 9.99
N ASP A 62 -14.95 8.45 11.29
CA ASP A 62 -14.50 7.23 11.94
C ASP A 62 -15.61 6.18 11.80
N VAL A 63 -15.45 5.32 10.79
CA VAL A 63 -16.44 4.30 10.44
C VAL A 63 -16.69 3.35 11.61
N MET A 64 -15.67 3.00 12.39
CA MET A 64 -15.82 2.11 13.54
C MET A 64 -16.73 2.72 14.60
N LYS A 65 -16.53 4.00 14.94
CA LYS A 65 -17.41 4.69 15.90
C LYS A 65 -18.85 4.80 15.41
N ILE A 66 -19.03 5.07 14.11
CA ILE A 66 -20.38 5.11 13.53
C ILE A 66 -21.06 3.75 13.68
N LEU A 67 -20.35 2.65 13.39
CA LEU A 67 -20.92 1.30 13.48
C LEU A 67 -21.07 0.80 14.92
N GLU A 68 -20.30 1.33 15.86
CA GLU A 68 -20.49 1.08 17.30
C GLU A 68 -21.75 1.79 17.81
N GLU A 69 -21.98 3.04 17.37
CA GLU A 69 -23.15 3.84 17.76
C GLU A 69 -24.44 3.36 17.11
N ALA A 70 -24.38 2.99 15.83
CA ALA A 70 -25.52 2.57 15.02
C ALA A 70 -25.13 1.39 14.11
N PRO A 71 -25.15 0.15 14.59
CA PRO A 71 -24.80 -1.03 13.78
C PRO A 71 -25.64 -1.20 12.50
N GLU A 72 -26.89 -0.72 12.52
CA GLU A 72 -27.81 -0.73 11.37
C GLU A 72 -27.33 0.16 10.21
N ALA A 73 -26.51 1.18 10.49
CA ALA A 73 -25.94 2.06 9.47
C ALA A 73 -25.13 1.28 8.42
N ARG A 74 -24.63 0.10 8.75
CA ARG A 74 -23.93 -0.80 7.82
C ARG A 74 -24.80 -1.17 6.61
N LEU A 75 -26.11 -1.29 6.80
CA LEU A 75 -27.06 -1.70 5.77
C LEU A 75 -27.86 -0.53 5.18
N ASP A 76 -27.68 0.67 5.70
CA ASP A 76 -28.37 1.87 5.25
C ASP A 76 -27.38 2.96 4.79
N ALA A 77 -27.20 3.05 3.49
CA ALA A 77 -26.34 4.07 2.87
C ALA A 77 -26.79 5.52 3.10
N ASN A 78 -28.05 5.72 3.54
CA ASN A 78 -28.62 7.02 3.78
C ASN A 78 -28.74 7.31 5.30
N HIS A 79 -28.15 6.48 6.14
CA HIS A 79 -28.20 6.70 7.59
C HIS A 79 -27.63 8.08 7.96
N PRO A 80 -28.30 8.84 8.88
CA PRO A 80 -27.90 10.21 9.21
C PRO A 80 -26.46 10.38 9.72
N LEU A 81 -25.86 9.35 10.28
CA LEU A 81 -24.46 9.37 10.71
C LEU A 81 -23.47 9.36 9.54
N TRP A 82 -23.89 8.93 8.36
CA TRP A 82 -23.14 9.14 7.13
C TRP A 82 -23.35 10.57 6.64
N THR A 83 -22.48 11.47 7.02
CA THR A 83 -22.72 12.90 6.87
C THR A 83 -22.70 13.43 5.44
N GLU A 84 -21.91 12.86 4.55
CA GLU A 84 -21.87 13.22 3.12
C GLU A 84 -21.30 12.09 2.27
N GLY A 85 -22.01 11.69 1.22
CA GLY A 85 -21.50 10.77 0.20
C GLY A 85 -21.44 9.30 0.61
N SER A 86 -21.03 8.46 -0.30
CA SER A 86 -20.94 7.01 -0.08
C SER A 86 -19.58 6.65 0.49
N TYR A 87 -19.56 6.14 1.70
CA TYR A 87 -18.35 5.70 2.40
C TYR A 87 -18.13 4.23 2.44
N HIS A 88 -18.99 3.53 1.77
CA HIS A 88 -19.10 2.10 1.94
C HIS A 88 -17.98 1.43 1.17
N TRP A 89 -16.86 1.29 1.81
CA TRP A 89 -15.90 0.26 1.45
C TRP A 89 -16.43 -1.07 1.99
N GLY A 90 -16.16 -2.15 1.27
CA GLY A 90 -16.26 -3.44 1.92
C GLY A 90 -15.33 -3.47 3.13
N GLU A 91 -15.77 -3.97 4.26
CA GLU A 91 -14.92 -4.12 5.43
C GLU A 91 -13.75 -5.05 5.11
N PRO A 92 -12.49 -4.59 5.23
CA PRO A 92 -11.32 -5.43 4.99
C PRO A 92 -11.18 -6.51 6.07
N GLU A 93 -10.37 -7.54 5.81
CA GLU A 93 -10.05 -8.57 6.80
C GLU A 93 -9.53 -8.00 8.13
N LEU A 94 -8.83 -6.88 8.07
CA LEU A 94 -8.28 -6.19 9.23
C LEU A 94 -9.24 -5.19 9.88
N GLY A 95 -10.52 -5.18 9.48
CA GLY A 95 -11.47 -4.16 9.86
C GLY A 95 -11.19 -2.82 9.16
N TYR A 96 -11.91 -1.78 9.54
CA TYR A 96 -11.68 -0.44 9.02
C TYR A 96 -10.44 0.17 9.67
N PHE A 97 -9.52 0.66 8.85
CA PHE A 97 -8.24 1.22 9.28
C PHE A 97 -7.96 2.56 8.61
N LEU A 98 -7.06 3.32 9.20
CA LEU A 98 -6.46 4.49 8.55
C LEU A 98 -5.20 4.09 7.78
N SER A 99 -4.96 4.76 6.65
CA SER A 99 -3.75 4.52 5.83
C SER A 99 -2.43 4.80 6.56
N ARG A 100 -2.50 5.35 7.78
CA ARG A 100 -1.35 5.57 8.68
C ARG A 100 -1.16 4.49 9.73
N ASP A 101 -1.96 3.42 9.69
CA ASP A 101 -1.78 2.30 10.60
C ASP A 101 -0.52 1.51 10.25
N GLU A 102 0.49 1.57 11.13
CA GLU A 102 1.79 0.92 10.89
C GLU A 102 1.65 -0.61 10.83
N TYR A 103 0.73 -1.20 11.58
CA TYR A 103 0.51 -2.66 11.54
C TYR A 103 -0.03 -3.10 10.17
N VAL A 104 -1.02 -2.37 9.66
CA VAL A 104 -1.60 -2.64 8.33
C VAL A 104 -0.55 -2.46 7.24
N ILE A 105 0.22 -1.35 7.29
CA ILE A 105 1.30 -1.09 6.34
C ILE A 105 2.31 -2.24 6.35
N ARG A 106 2.76 -2.69 7.52
CA ARG A 106 3.71 -3.80 7.63
C ARG A 106 3.16 -5.09 7.04
N LYS A 107 1.92 -5.42 7.33
CA LYS A 107 1.25 -6.61 6.78
C LYS A 107 1.13 -6.52 5.26
N ASP A 108 0.63 -5.41 4.75
CA ASP A 108 0.48 -5.19 3.31
C ASP A 108 1.81 -5.29 2.56
N MET A 109 2.84 -4.59 3.07
CA MET A 109 4.15 -4.59 2.41
C MET A 109 4.79 -5.96 2.40
N SER A 110 4.65 -6.73 3.49
CA SER A 110 5.14 -8.11 3.53
C SER A 110 4.40 -8.99 2.52
N MET A 111 3.07 -8.94 2.50
CA MET A 111 2.28 -9.75 1.56
C MET A 111 2.55 -9.37 0.09
N LEU A 112 2.68 -8.08 -0.21
CA LEU A 112 2.97 -7.62 -1.57
C LEU A 112 4.38 -8.02 -2.01
N ALA A 113 5.37 -7.91 -1.13
CA ALA A 113 6.73 -8.36 -1.41
C ALA A 113 6.78 -9.88 -1.65
N ASP A 114 6.09 -10.67 -0.82
CA ASP A 114 5.98 -12.11 -0.97
C ASP A 114 5.26 -12.51 -2.26
N ALA A 115 4.25 -11.75 -2.66
CA ALA A 115 3.58 -11.93 -3.96
C ALA A 115 4.43 -11.49 -5.17
N GLY A 116 5.62 -10.96 -4.95
CA GLY A 116 6.54 -10.53 -6.01
C GLY A 116 6.23 -9.16 -6.60
N VAL A 117 5.51 -8.31 -5.89
CA VAL A 117 5.30 -6.92 -6.30
C VAL A 117 6.59 -6.11 -6.12
N ASP A 118 7.01 -5.42 -7.17
CA ASP A 118 8.23 -4.61 -7.18
C ASP A 118 7.97 -3.14 -6.87
N VAL A 119 6.81 -2.63 -7.32
CA VAL A 119 6.53 -1.19 -7.35
C VAL A 119 5.12 -0.89 -6.89
N LEU A 120 5.02 0.01 -5.93
CA LEU A 120 3.78 0.68 -5.56
C LEU A 120 3.60 1.91 -6.45
N VAL A 121 2.48 1.99 -7.14
CA VAL A 121 2.11 3.16 -7.95
C VAL A 121 1.17 4.02 -7.12
N MET A 122 1.65 5.19 -6.70
CA MET A 122 0.89 6.13 -5.89
C MET A 122 0.06 7.05 -6.81
N ASP A 123 -1.25 6.96 -6.70
CA ASP A 123 -2.16 7.75 -7.52
C ASP A 123 -2.25 9.21 -7.04
N VAL A 124 -1.85 10.14 -7.90
CA VAL A 124 -1.99 11.59 -7.69
C VAL A 124 -2.75 12.23 -8.86
N THR A 125 -3.52 11.46 -9.61
CA THR A 125 -4.26 11.93 -10.78
C THR A 125 -5.34 12.94 -10.42
N ASN A 126 -5.89 12.86 -9.20
CA ASN A 126 -6.88 13.79 -8.66
C ASN A 126 -6.27 15.06 -8.03
N ALA A 127 -4.96 15.24 -8.18
CA ALA A 127 -4.20 16.34 -7.60
C ALA A 127 -4.22 16.38 -6.05
N VAL A 128 -4.64 15.32 -5.39
CA VAL A 128 -4.54 15.17 -3.93
C VAL A 128 -3.20 14.53 -3.56
N ARG A 129 -2.52 15.12 -2.60
CA ARG A 129 -1.25 14.61 -2.05
C ARG A 129 -1.46 14.20 -0.61
N TYR A 130 -1.34 12.93 -0.33
CA TYR A 130 -1.56 12.31 0.98
C TYR A 130 -0.25 12.31 1.78
N TRP A 131 0.30 13.52 2.07
CA TRP A 131 1.65 13.67 2.64
C TRP A 131 1.84 12.92 3.96
N ALA A 132 0.88 12.99 4.87
CA ALA A 132 0.97 12.34 6.17
C ALA A 132 0.91 10.80 6.04
N GLU A 133 0.05 10.30 5.16
CA GLU A 133 -0.10 8.89 4.87
C GLU A 133 1.17 8.35 4.21
N TRP A 134 1.71 9.07 3.23
CA TRP A 134 2.96 8.69 2.54
C TRP A 134 4.17 8.76 3.47
N GLU A 135 4.24 9.75 4.34
CA GLU A 135 5.32 9.83 5.33
C GLU A 135 5.32 8.61 6.24
N THR A 136 4.15 8.20 6.75
CA THR A 136 4.03 7.00 7.58
C THR A 136 4.37 5.74 6.78
N LEU A 137 3.81 5.60 5.58
CA LEU A 137 4.05 4.47 4.69
C LEU A 137 5.55 4.29 4.40
N PHE A 138 6.19 5.32 3.85
CA PHE A 138 7.58 5.21 3.41
C PHE A 138 8.56 5.10 4.58
N THR A 139 8.26 5.75 5.71
CA THR A 139 9.07 5.59 6.93
C THR A 139 8.97 4.16 7.47
N THR A 140 7.78 3.58 7.46
CA THR A 140 7.56 2.19 7.87
C THR A 140 8.28 1.22 6.93
N MET A 141 8.19 1.44 5.62
CA MET A 141 8.93 0.62 4.64
C MET A 141 10.44 0.69 4.84
N LEU A 142 11.00 1.88 5.14
CA LEU A 142 12.42 2.01 5.47
C LEU A 142 12.80 1.27 6.75
N LYS A 143 11.95 1.30 7.79
CA LYS A 143 12.14 0.49 9.01
C LYS A 143 12.18 -1.01 8.68
N MET A 144 11.18 -1.48 7.92
CA MET A 144 11.12 -2.88 7.49
C MET A 144 12.36 -3.29 6.71
N LYS A 145 12.84 -2.44 5.79
CA LYS A 145 14.07 -2.68 5.03
C LYS A 145 15.29 -2.76 5.93
N ALA A 146 15.39 -1.88 6.93
CA ALA A 146 16.48 -1.90 7.92
C ALA A 146 16.44 -3.15 8.82
N GLU A 147 15.26 -3.72 9.04
CA GLU A 147 15.03 -4.98 9.74
C GLU A 147 15.35 -6.22 8.88
N GLY A 148 15.73 -6.03 7.60
CA GLY A 148 16.07 -7.11 6.67
C GLY A 148 14.91 -7.62 5.80
N ASN A 149 13.73 -6.98 5.88
CA ASN A 149 12.58 -7.37 5.07
C ASN A 149 12.69 -6.82 3.64
N LYS A 150 12.17 -7.58 2.68
CA LYS A 150 11.87 -7.04 1.35
C LYS A 150 10.69 -6.10 1.43
N VAL A 151 10.77 -5.00 0.70
CA VAL A 151 9.64 -4.08 0.50
C VAL A 151 9.63 -3.61 -0.95
N PRO A 152 8.46 -3.33 -1.53
CA PRO A 152 8.37 -2.75 -2.86
C PRO A 152 9.08 -1.40 -2.95
N LYS A 153 9.38 -0.96 -4.16
CA LYS A 153 9.73 0.43 -4.47
C LYS A 153 8.46 1.25 -4.64
N PHE A 154 8.58 2.56 -4.84
CA PHE A 154 7.42 3.37 -5.22
C PHE A 154 7.72 4.30 -6.39
N CYS A 155 6.65 4.67 -7.11
CA CYS A 155 6.60 5.76 -8.08
C CYS A 155 5.26 6.47 -7.97
N PHE A 156 5.13 7.64 -8.61
CA PHE A 156 3.88 8.40 -8.66
C PHE A 156 3.29 8.35 -10.05
N TRP A 157 1.96 8.19 -10.12
CA TRP A 157 1.19 8.36 -11.34
C TRP A 157 0.54 9.74 -11.34
N ALA A 158 1.13 10.67 -12.07
CA ALA A 158 0.60 12.02 -12.26
C ALA A 158 -0.03 12.13 -13.66
N PHE A 159 -1.36 12.16 -13.75
CA PHE A 159 -2.08 12.26 -15.01
C PHE A 159 -3.25 13.24 -14.91
N ASN A 160 -3.54 13.94 -16.02
CA ASN A 160 -4.69 14.83 -16.25
C ASN A 160 -4.88 16.02 -15.30
N GLY A 161 -4.91 17.21 -15.85
CA GLY A 161 -5.14 18.46 -15.16
C GLY A 161 -3.86 19.26 -14.95
N PRO A 162 -3.74 20.09 -13.92
CA PRO A 162 -2.54 20.89 -13.65
C PRO A 162 -1.38 20.03 -13.15
N VAL A 163 -0.91 19.13 -14.01
CA VAL A 163 0.18 18.17 -13.76
C VAL A 163 1.42 18.87 -13.24
N ILE A 164 1.72 20.07 -13.74
CA ILE A 164 2.92 20.83 -13.38
C ILE A 164 2.98 21.11 -11.88
N THR A 165 1.88 21.52 -11.24
CA THR A 165 1.86 21.82 -9.81
C THR A 165 2.05 20.55 -8.96
N VAL A 166 1.45 19.45 -9.37
CA VAL A 166 1.61 18.16 -8.69
C VAL A 166 3.04 17.67 -8.81
N VAL A 167 3.59 17.66 -10.02
CA VAL A 167 4.97 17.23 -10.26
C VAL A 167 5.96 18.12 -9.54
N GLN A 168 5.73 19.45 -9.52
CA GLN A 168 6.58 20.38 -8.79
C GLN A 168 6.56 20.11 -7.29
N ASP A 169 5.39 19.87 -6.70
CA ASP A 169 5.26 19.53 -5.28
C ASP A 169 5.98 18.22 -4.93
N LEU A 170 5.83 17.18 -5.77
CA LEU A 170 6.53 15.92 -5.61
C LEU A 170 8.04 16.10 -5.70
N TYR A 171 8.49 16.86 -6.70
CA TYR A 171 9.89 17.17 -6.86
C TYR A 171 10.46 17.90 -5.64
N ASP A 172 9.82 18.99 -5.22
CA ASP A 172 10.31 19.82 -4.14
C ASP A 172 10.30 19.10 -2.78
N LYS A 173 9.29 18.27 -2.51
CA LYS A 173 9.10 17.65 -1.20
C LYS A 173 9.68 16.24 -1.06
N VAL A 174 9.92 15.55 -2.16
CA VAL A 174 10.43 14.18 -2.15
C VAL A 174 11.78 14.09 -2.84
N TYR A 175 11.82 14.39 -4.12
CA TYR A 175 13.01 14.10 -4.94
C TYR A 175 14.17 15.05 -4.69
N LYS A 176 13.93 16.35 -4.62
CA LYS A 176 14.95 17.36 -4.35
C LYS A 176 15.64 17.17 -3.00
N GLU A 177 14.87 16.75 -1.99
CA GLU A 177 15.36 16.49 -0.64
C GLU A 177 15.89 15.04 -0.47
N ASN A 178 15.92 14.24 -1.52
CA ASN A 178 16.29 12.82 -1.47
C ASN A 178 15.51 12.01 -0.42
N LYS A 179 14.28 12.43 -0.09
CA LYS A 179 13.48 11.70 0.88
C LYS A 179 13.13 10.32 0.35
N TYR A 180 13.32 9.32 1.19
CA TYR A 180 13.00 7.93 0.89
C TYR A 180 13.73 7.36 -0.35
N LYS A 181 14.92 7.91 -0.70
CA LYS A 181 15.66 7.57 -1.92
C LYS A 181 15.84 6.06 -2.11
N ASP A 182 16.05 5.32 -1.03
CA ASP A 182 16.23 3.88 -1.06
C ASP A 182 14.98 3.09 -1.48
N LEU A 183 13.83 3.76 -1.56
CA LEU A 183 12.56 3.19 -1.98
C LEU A 183 12.14 3.67 -3.38
N TRP A 184 12.90 4.57 -4.03
CA TRP A 184 12.52 5.02 -5.37
C TRP A 184 12.64 3.91 -6.39
N PHE A 185 11.66 3.85 -7.28
CA PHE A 185 11.73 3.00 -8.45
C PHE A 185 12.46 3.73 -9.58
N TYR A 186 13.46 3.09 -10.14
CA TYR A 186 14.21 3.57 -11.30
C TYR A 186 13.88 2.70 -12.51
N TRP A 187 13.71 3.33 -13.65
CA TRP A 187 13.49 2.68 -14.93
C TRP A 187 14.73 2.90 -15.82
N ASP A 188 15.41 1.80 -16.13
CA ASP A 188 16.59 1.80 -17.04
C ASP A 188 17.80 2.68 -16.63
N ASP A 189 18.05 2.90 -15.37
CA ASP A 189 19.24 3.63 -14.86
C ASP A 189 20.34 2.71 -14.36
#